data_6e388958ad91e82772f7fa61d8ee281c
#
_entry.id   6e388958ad91e82772f7fa61d8ee281c
#
_cell.length_a   1.000
_cell.length_b   1.000
_cell.length_c   1.000
_cell.angle_alpha   90.00
_cell.angle_beta   90.00
_cell.angle_gamma   90.00
#
_symmetry.space_group_name_H-M   'P 1'
#
loop_
_entity.id
_entity.type
_entity.pdbx_description
1 polymer ?
#
loop_
_entity_poly.entity_id
_entity_poly.type
_entity_poly.pdbx_seq_one_letter_code
_entity_poly.pdbx_strand_id
1 'polypeptide(L)'
;GLVSESRLRAQVDVLTRAFGGDTSTYEGVADTDAANVGATFAFHDATFHDVSDVSDVSTPAVPRAWFREACAPGTTGEREIRDALAVDPSSFLNVYLCEPPDGALGWVAAFPDEFPESDTTHGVFLLHSTLPGGAAAPYNLGDTAVHEVGHFLGLYHTFQGGCHDLWDADAGDAVFDTPPHARANHGACEEMLGTTSS
;
A
#
# COMPACT_ATOMS: atom_id res chain seq x y z
N GLY A 1 -15.58 10.40 13.06
CA GLY A 1 -14.97 9.57 12.01
C GLY A 1 -14.49 8.23 12.56
N LEU A 2 -14.39 7.23 11.70
CA LEU A 2 -13.90 5.89 12.04
C LEU A 2 -12.40 5.87 12.35
N VAL A 3 -11.67 6.84 11.79
CA VAL A 3 -10.22 7.00 11.97
C VAL A 3 -9.95 8.42 12.45
N SER A 4 -9.20 8.57 13.53
CA SER A 4 -8.82 9.90 14.02
C SER A 4 -7.75 10.52 13.12
N GLU A 5 -7.74 11.85 13.01
CA GLU A 5 -6.72 12.58 12.25
C GLU A 5 -5.30 12.27 12.75
N SER A 6 -5.12 12.04 14.04
CA SER A 6 -3.80 11.66 14.59
C SER A 6 -3.29 10.32 14.02
N ARG A 7 -4.18 9.36 13.77
CA ARG A 7 -3.80 8.08 13.13
C ARG A 7 -3.50 8.26 11.65
N LEU A 8 -4.24 9.13 10.96
CA LEU A 8 -3.97 9.46 9.56
C LEU A 8 -2.59 10.12 9.42
N ARG A 9 -2.28 11.08 10.29
CA ARG A 9 -0.95 11.70 10.31
C ARG A 9 0.16 10.71 10.66
N ALA A 10 -0.06 9.82 11.62
CA ALA A 10 0.89 8.77 11.94
C ALA A 10 1.17 7.84 10.74
N GLN A 11 0.17 7.58 9.89
CA GLN A 11 0.37 6.82 8.66
C GLN A 11 1.23 7.59 7.64
N VAL A 12 1.04 8.89 7.50
CA VAL A 12 1.89 9.73 6.64
C VAL A 12 3.34 9.73 7.14
N ASP A 13 3.54 9.76 8.46
CA ASP A 13 4.87 9.66 9.08
C ASP A 13 5.53 8.30 8.80
N VAL A 14 4.76 7.20 8.83
CA VAL A 14 5.26 5.85 8.47
C VAL A 14 5.72 5.83 7.02
N LEU A 15 4.89 6.30 6.08
CA LEU A 15 5.24 6.36 4.66
C LEU A 15 6.49 7.22 4.43
N THR A 16 6.56 8.39 5.05
CA THR A 16 7.71 9.31 4.89
C THR A 16 9.00 8.68 5.39
N ARG A 17 8.97 7.95 6.50
CA ARG A 17 10.16 7.23 7.01
C ARG A 17 10.55 6.08 6.09
N ALA A 18 9.60 5.23 5.71
CA ALA A 18 9.85 4.07 4.88
C ALA A 18 10.46 4.44 3.52
N PHE A 19 9.88 5.41 2.84
CA PHE A 19 10.37 5.89 1.53
C PHE A 19 11.45 6.97 1.63
N GLY A 20 11.71 7.48 2.82
CA GLY A 20 12.82 8.39 3.13
C GLY A 20 14.14 7.68 3.40
N GLY A 21 14.17 6.33 3.35
CA GLY A 21 15.37 5.53 3.61
C GLY A 21 15.66 5.33 5.10
N ASP A 22 14.71 5.57 6.00
CA ASP A 22 14.84 5.25 7.42
C ASP A 22 14.56 3.76 7.67
N THR A 23 15.62 2.97 7.74
CA THR A 23 15.56 1.52 8.00
C THR A 23 15.56 1.17 9.49
N SER A 24 15.61 2.15 10.38
CA SER A 24 15.73 1.94 11.83
C SER A 24 14.57 1.14 12.46
N THR A 25 13.45 1.02 11.74
CA THR A 25 12.26 0.27 12.17
C THR A 25 12.23 -1.18 11.67
N TYR A 26 13.14 -1.56 10.78
CA TYR A 26 13.19 -2.91 10.20
C TYR A 26 14.36 -3.69 10.80
N GLU A 27 14.05 -4.65 11.70
CA GLU A 27 15.08 -5.54 12.26
C GLU A 27 15.70 -6.39 11.15
N GLY A 28 17.03 -6.38 11.06
CA GLY A 28 17.79 -7.22 10.14
C GLY A 28 18.17 -6.59 8.81
N VAL A 29 17.78 -5.35 8.52
CA VAL A 29 18.28 -4.59 7.37
C VAL A 29 19.57 -3.90 7.79
N ALA A 30 20.68 -4.22 7.13
CA ALA A 30 21.94 -3.53 7.41
C ALA A 30 21.89 -2.09 6.86
N ASP A 31 22.38 -1.13 7.65
CA ASP A 31 22.49 0.29 7.25
C ASP A 31 23.18 0.52 5.89
N THR A 32 24.00 -0.43 5.47
CA THR A 32 24.70 -0.38 4.20
C THR A 32 23.81 -0.59 2.99
N ASP A 33 22.67 -1.27 3.14
CA ASP A 33 21.75 -1.56 2.04
C ASP A 33 20.81 -0.37 1.80
N ALA A 34 20.48 0.37 2.85
CA ALA A 34 19.73 1.62 2.75
C ALA A 34 20.49 2.75 2.04
N ALA A 35 21.82 2.70 2.02
CA ALA A 35 22.67 3.73 1.37
C ALA A 35 22.59 3.71 -0.17
N ASN A 36 21.98 2.70 -0.76
CA ASN A 36 21.81 2.58 -2.21
C ASN A 36 20.52 3.22 -2.73
N VAL A 37 19.78 3.94 -1.89
CA VAL A 37 18.55 4.60 -2.32
C VAL A 37 18.87 5.76 -3.26
N GLY A 38 18.76 5.52 -4.54
CA GLY A 38 18.97 6.56 -5.57
C GLY A 38 17.92 7.66 -5.57
N ALA A 39 16.79 7.44 -4.91
CA ALA A 39 15.71 8.40 -4.73
C ALA A 39 15.04 8.21 -3.37
N THR A 40 14.66 9.31 -2.73
CA THR A 40 13.87 9.33 -1.52
C THR A 40 12.58 10.10 -1.76
N PHE A 41 11.49 9.65 -1.13
CA PHE A 41 10.19 10.32 -1.21
C PHE A 41 9.78 10.80 0.18
N ALA A 42 9.21 11.99 0.25
CA ALA A 42 8.59 12.51 1.44
C ALA A 42 7.12 12.80 1.16
N PHE A 43 6.25 12.31 2.01
CA PHE A 43 4.81 12.55 1.92
C PHE A 43 4.46 13.73 2.82
N HIS A 44 3.97 14.81 2.21
CA HIS A 44 3.61 16.05 2.88
C HIS A 44 2.31 16.61 2.30
N ASP A 45 1.80 17.68 2.91
CA ASP A 45 0.58 18.38 2.47
C ASP A 45 -0.67 17.46 2.38
N ALA A 46 -0.71 16.42 3.23
CA ALA A 46 -1.83 15.48 3.24
C ALA A 46 -3.13 16.19 3.63
N THR A 47 -4.16 16.03 2.81
CA THR A 47 -5.52 16.47 3.08
C THR A 47 -6.39 15.27 3.42
N PHE A 48 -7.17 15.38 4.49
CA PHE A 48 -8.03 14.30 4.97
C PHE A 48 -9.50 14.65 4.74
N HIS A 49 -10.22 13.77 4.07
CA HIS A 49 -11.64 13.92 3.79
C HIS A 49 -12.44 12.85 4.54
N ASP A 50 -13.29 13.26 5.47
CA ASP A 50 -14.25 12.35 6.12
C ASP A 50 -15.53 12.29 5.30
N VAL A 51 -15.59 11.36 4.38
CA VAL A 51 -16.75 11.15 3.51
C VAL A 51 -17.92 10.46 4.23
N SER A 52 -17.77 10.09 5.50
CA SER A 52 -18.85 9.58 6.34
C SER A 52 -19.74 10.70 6.90
N ASP A 53 -19.24 11.94 6.92
CA ASP A 53 -20.00 13.09 7.38
C ASP A 53 -20.71 13.79 6.21
N VAL A 54 -21.99 13.50 6.04
CA VAL A 54 -22.85 14.11 5.02
C VAL A 54 -23.14 15.59 5.26
N SER A 55 -22.58 16.21 6.30
CA SER A 55 -22.75 17.65 6.56
C SER A 55 -21.83 18.53 5.71
N ASP A 56 -20.78 17.97 5.14
CA ASP A 56 -19.91 18.68 4.18
C ASP A 56 -20.52 18.62 2.78
N VAL A 57 -21.16 19.70 2.38
CA VAL A 57 -21.79 19.85 1.05
C VAL A 57 -20.79 19.93 -0.11
N SER A 58 -19.49 20.01 0.17
CA SER A 58 -18.43 20.00 -0.85
C SER A 58 -18.01 18.58 -1.25
N THR A 59 -18.33 17.59 -0.43
CA THR A 59 -18.02 16.18 -0.69
C THR A 59 -19.29 15.45 -1.12
N PRO A 60 -19.30 14.68 -2.21
CA PRO A 60 -20.46 13.89 -2.59
C PRO A 60 -20.86 12.96 -1.44
N ALA A 61 -22.15 12.91 -1.11
CA ALA A 61 -22.68 11.99 -0.10
C ALA A 61 -22.37 10.55 -0.52
N VAL A 62 -21.43 9.94 0.19
CA VAL A 62 -20.98 8.59 -0.11
C VAL A 62 -21.89 7.60 0.60
N PRO A 63 -22.51 6.63 -0.12
CA PRO A 63 -23.30 5.59 0.49
C PRO A 63 -22.51 4.81 1.53
N ARG A 64 -23.09 4.54 2.69
CA ARG A 64 -22.44 3.69 3.73
C ARG A 64 -22.04 2.31 3.21
N ALA A 65 -22.73 1.82 2.19
CA ALA A 65 -22.39 0.59 1.49
C ALA A 65 -20.97 0.63 0.88
N TRP A 66 -20.49 1.79 0.48
CA TRP A 66 -19.16 1.93 -0.10
C TRP A 66 -18.03 1.63 0.90
N PHE A 67 -18.27 1.86 2.18
CA PHE A 67 -17.26 1.57 3.20
C PHE A 67 -17.05 0.06 3.42
N ARG A 68 -18.04 -0.78 3.17
CA ARG A 68 -18.00 -2.23 3.44
C ARG A 68 -18.29 -3.08 2.20
N GLU A 69 -19.50 -2.94 1.67
CA GLU A 69 -20.00 -3.89 0.67
C GLU A 69 -19.40 -3.67 -0.71
N ALA A 70 -19.13 -2.42 -1.06
CA ALA A 70 -18.61 -2.03 -2.38
C ALA A 70 -17.07 -1.92 -2.40
N CYS A 71 -16.41 -1.83 -1.25
CA CYS A 71 -14.97 -1.71 -1.14
C CYS A 71 -14.30 -3.09 -1.21
N ALA A 72 -14.16 -3.61 -2.42
CA ALA A 72 -13.47 -4.88 -2.67
C ALA A 72 -12.74 -4.83 -4.00
N PRO A 73 -11.56 -5.48 -4.12
CA PRO A 73 -10.74 -5.45 -5.31
C PRO A 73 -11.49 -5.88 -6.58
N GLY A 74 -11.35 -5.12 -7.67
CA GLY A 74 -11.91 -5.44 -8.98
C GLY A 74 -13.42 -5.32 -9.11
N THR A 75 -14.10 -4.75 -8.13
CA THR A 75 -15.57 -4.58 -8.15
C THR A 75 -16.01 -3.29 -8.84
N THR A 76 -17.28 -3.23 -9.25
CA THR A 76 -17.90 -1.98 -9.71
C THR A 76 -17.89 -0.92 -8.61
N GLY A 77 -18.10 -1.32 -7.36
CA GLY A 77 -18.09 -0.42 -6.22
C GLY A 77 -16.73 0.23 -5.97
N GLU A 78 -15.65 -0.51 -6.11
CA GLU A 78 -14.29 0.05 -6.07
C GLU A 78 -14.12 1.17 -7.10
N ARG A 79 -14.56 0.92 -8.34
CA ARG A 79 -14.51 1.92 -9.41
C ARG A 79 -15.35 3.15 -9.08
N GLU A 80 -16.59 2.95 -8.61
CA GLU A 80 -17.46 4.05 -8.22
C GLU A 80 -16.86 4.91 -7.11
N ILE A 81 -16.17 4.31 -6.14
CA ILE A 81 -15.46 5.02 -5.08
C ILE A 81 -14.35 5.89 -5.67
N ARG A 82 -13.52 5.35 -6.54
CA ARG A 82 -12.42 6.09 -7.17
C ARG A 82 -12.94 7.23 -8.04
N ASP A 83 -13.92 6.95 -8.91
CA ASP A 83 -14.47 7.95 -9.84
C ASP A 83 -15.14 9.11 -9.10
N ALA A 84 -15.69 8.87 -7.90
CA ALA A 84 -16.35 9.90 -7.11
C ALA A 84 -15.40 10.67 -6.19
N LEU A 85 -14.33 10.06 -5.72
CA LEU A 85 -13.50 10.60 -4.63
C LEU A 85 -12.07 10.95 -5.04
N ALA A 86 -11.60 10.53 -6.21
CA ALA A 86 -10.25 10.84 -6.65
C ALA A 86 -10.03 12.34 -6.78
N VAL A 87 -8.93 12.81 -6.23
CA VAL A 87 -8.45 14.19 -6.36
C VAL A 87 -7.19 14.18 -7.19
N ASP A 88 -7.26 14.71 -8.40
CA ASP A 88 -6.14 14.89 -9.34
C ASP A 88 -5.07 13.77 -9.25
N PRO A 89 -5.34 12.57 -9.77
CA PRO A 89 -4.44 11.42 -9.65
C PRO A 89 -3.04 11.65 -10.23
N SER A 90 -2.90 12.61 -11.15
CA SER A 90 -1.61 12.97 -11.75
C SER A 90 -0.70 13.77 -10.81
N SER A 91 -1.25 14.32 -9.73
CA SER A 91 -0.51 15.17 -8.80
C SER A 91 -0.51 14.64 -7.36
N PHE A 92 -1.47 13.78 -7.01
CA PHE A 92 -1.67 13.30 -5.64
C PHE A 92 -1.80 11.79 -5.58
N LEU A 93 -1.16 11.18 -4.57
CA LEU A 93 -1.47 9.83 -4.15
C LEU A 93 -2.82 9.83 -3.43
N ASN A 94 -3.84 9.23 -4.04
CA ASN A 94 -5.14 9.03 -3.43
C ASN A 94 -5.13 7.76 -2.57
N VAL A 95 -5.51 7.87 -1.29
CA VAL A 95 -5.60 6.74 -0.36
C VAL A 95 -7.01 6.63 0.16
N TYR A 96 -7.64 5.47 -0.08
CA TYR A 96 -9.00 5.18 0.31
C TYR A 96 -9.01 4.22 1.51
N LEU A 97 -9.69 4.60 2.58
CA LEU A 97 -9.82 3.78 3.78
C LEU A 97 -11.20 3.14 3.83
N CYS A 98 -11.25 1.83 3.97
CA CYS A 98 -12.50 1.09 4.04
C CYS A 98 -12.39 -0.20 4.87
N GLU A 99 -13.44 -0.99 4.88
CA GLU A 99 -13.49 -2.29 5.56
C GLU A 99 -13.95 -3.35 4.53
N PRO A 100 -12.99 -3.92 3.74
CA PRO A 100 -13.32 -4.85 2.68
C PRO A 100 -13.94 -6.16 3.23
N PRO A 101 -15.00 -6.68 2.59
CA PRO A 101 -15.74 -7.85 3.08
C PRO A 101 -14.94 -9.16 2.95
N ASP A 102 -13.95 -9.21 2.08
CA ASP A 102 -13.09 -10.37 1.83
C ASP A 102 -11.89 -10.45 2.79
N GLY A 103 -11.70 -9.42 3.62
CA GLY A 103 -10.61 -9.35 4.58
C GLY A 103 -9.28 -8.92 3.99
N ALA A 104 -9.25 -8.36 2.77
CA ALA A 104 -8.06 -7.76 2.21
C ALA A 104 -7.51 -6.67 3.12
N LEU A 105 -6.20 -6.61 3.30
CA LEU A 105 -5.53 -5.59 4.13
C LEU A 105 -5.31 -4.29 3.37
N GLY A 106 -5.04 -4.39 2.07
CA GLY A 106 -4.86 -3.31 1.13
C GLY A 106 -4.76 -3.84 -0.29
N TRP A 107 -4.82 -2.95 -1.27
CA TRP A 107 -4.55 -3.23 -2.68
C TRP A 107 -4.39 -1.94 -3.49
N VAL A 108 -3.76 -2.07 -4.66
CA VAL A 108 -3.84 -1.11 -5.75
C VAL A 108 -4.73 -1.68 -6.85
N ALA A 109 -5.47 -0.82 -7.55
CA ALA A 109 -6.34 -1.27 -8.64
C ALA A 109 -5.59 -1.52 -9.95
N ALA A 110 -4.42 -0.88 -10.11
CA ALA A 110 -3.56 -1.01 -11.28
C ALA A 110 -2.12 -0.60 -10.96
N PHE A 111 -1.18 -1.12 -11.76
CA PHE A 111 0.20 -0.65 -11.75
C PHE A 111 0.35 0.63 -12.60
N PRO A 112 1.41 1.44 -12.34
CA PRO A 112 1.52 2.77 -12.95
C PRO A 112 1.63 2.78 -14.47
N ASP A 113 2.05 1.69 -15.09
CA ASP A 113 2.20 1.56 -16.54
C ASP A 113 0.94 1.08 -17.27
N GLU A 114 -0.10 0.66 -16.55
CA GLU A 114 -1.34 0.13 -17.14
C GLU A 114 -2.30 1.21 -17.62
N PHE A 115 -2.25 2.41 -17.01
CA PHE A 115 -3.17 3.51 -17.28
C PHE A 115 -2.44 4.86 -17.28
N PRO A 116 -2.99 5.90 -17.95
CA PRO A 116 -2.47 7.26 -17.84
C PRO A 116 -2.47 7.77 -16.38
N GLU A 117 -1.47 8.54 -16.00
CA GLU A 117 -1.33 9.10 -14.62
C GLU A 117 -2.57 9.85 -14.12
N SER A 118 -3.38 10.41 -15.04
CA SER A 118 -4.61 11.13 -14.71
C SER A 118 -5.82 10.21 -14.50
N ASP A 119 -5.67 8.90 -14.69
CA ASP A 119 -6.77 7.96 -14.53
C ASP A 119 -7.10 7.73 -13.05
N THR A 120 -8.39 7.69 -12.71
CA THR A 120 -8.86 7.43 -11.34
C THR A 120 -8.51 6.04 -10.81
N THR A 121 -8.00 5.16 -11.69
CA THR A 121 -7.49 3.84 -11.32
C THR A 121 -6.25 3.93 -10.43
N HIS A 122 -5.46 5.02 -10.55
CA HIS A 122 -4.33 5.23 -9.68
C HIS A 122 -4.75 5.63 -8.27
N GLY A 123 -4.38 4.80 -7.30
CA GLY A 123 -4.68 5.02 -5.89
C GLY A 123 -4.52 3.74 -5.07
N VAL A 124 -4.52 3.90 -3.78
CA VAL A 124 -4.28 2.85 -2.80
C VAL A 124 -5.51 2.67 -1.93
N PHE A 125 -5.98 1.44 -1.79
CA PHE A 125 -7.02 1.07 -0.84
C PHE A 125 -6.40 0.40 0.39
N LEU A 126 -6.89 0.73 1.58
CA LEU A 126 -6.42 0.17 2.84
C LEU A 126 -7.59 -0.20 3.75
N LEU A 127 -7.49 -1.34 4.40
CA LEU A 127 -8.31 -1.64 5.56
C LEU A 127 -7.97 -0.63 6.67
N HIS A 128 -8.95 0.18 7.07
CA HIS A 128 -8.74 1.29 8.01
C HIS A 128 -8.09 0.87 9.35
N SER A 129 -8.24 -0.38 9.75
CA SER A 129 -7.67 -0.91 11.00
C SER A 129 -6.20 -1.32 10.89
N THR A 130 -5.59 -1.29 9.69
CA THR A 130 -4.15 -1.51 9.50
C THR A 130 -3.30 -0.26 9.76
N LEU A 131 -3.93 0.91 9.86
CA LEU A 131 -3.23 2.14 10.20
C LEU A 131 -2.63 2.06 11.62
N PRO A 132 -1.56 2.82 11.92
CA PRO A 132 -0.91 2.81 13.22
C PRO A 132 -1.90 2.91 14.40
N GLY A 133 -1.78 1.96 15.34
CA GLY A 133 -2.70 1.85 16.48
C GLY A 133 -4.10 1.34 16.15
N GLY A 134 -4.31 0.76 14.98
CA GLY A 134 -5.54 0.10 14.58
C GLY A 134 -5.76 -1.26 15.23
N ALA A 135 -6.90 -1.87 14.93
CA ALA A 135 -7.31 -3.14 15.54
C ALA A 135 -6.80 -4.39 14.78
N ALA A 136 -6.21 -4.23 13.61
CA ALA A 136 -5.79 -5.36 12.76
C ALA A 136 -4.40 -5.92 13.15
N ALA A 137 -4.13 -6.10 14.45
CA ALA A 137 -2.86 -6.70 14.88
C ALA A 137 -2.66 -8.09 14.26
N PRO A 138 -1.44 -8.47 13.79
CA PRO A 138 -0.18 -7.72 13.86
C PRO A 138 0.03 -6.66 12.75
N TYR A 139 -0.92 -6.45 11.85
CA TYR A 139 -0.84 -5.60 10.66
C TYR A 139 -1.23 -4.13 10.93
N ASN A 140 -1.07 -3.65 12.15
CA ASN A 140 -1.54 -2.34 12.61
C ASN A 140 -0.42 -1.34 12.93
N LEU A 141 0.72 -1.49 12.25
CA LEU A 141 1.86 -0.58 12.38
C LEU A 141 1.99 0.40 11.19
N GLY A 142 1.16 0.24 10.16
CA GLY A 142 1.16 1.07 8.96
C GLY A 142 1.91 0.47 7.77
N ASP A 143 2.49 -0.72 7.92
CA ASP A 143 3.30 -1.37 6.88
C ASP A 143 2.46 -1.81 5.67
N THR A 144 1.16 -2.07 5.87
CA THR A 144 0.24 -2.33 4.75
C THR A 144 0.26 -1.18 3.75
N ALA A 145 0.20 0.07 4.23
CA ALA A 145 0.28 1.22 3.33
C ALA A 145 1.64 1.32 2.63
N VAL A 146 2.73 0.97 3.30
CA VAL A 146 4.08 0.93 2.67
C VAL A 146 4.10 -0.09 1.54
N HIS A 147 3.54 -1.28 1.77
CA HIS A 147 3.43 -2.34 0.75
C HIS A 147 2.64 -1.86 -0.47
N GLU A 148 1.43 -1.32 -0.26
CA GLU A 148 0.56 -0.89 -1.36
C GLU A 148 1.13 0.33 -2.12
N VAL A 149 1.79 1.25 -1.43
CA VAL A 149 2.51 2.36 -2.09
C VAL A 149 3.70 1.84 -2.89
N GLY A 150 4.34 0.76 -2.46
CA GLY A 150 5.34 0.04 -3.27
C GLY A 150 4.74 -0.40 -4.61
N HIS A 151 3.57 -1.02 -4.60
CA HIS A 151 2.84 -1.39 -5.83
C HIS A 151 2.43 -0.16 -6.65
N PHE A 152 1.93 0.89 -6.02
CA PHE A 152 1.61 2.15 -6.68
C PHE A 152 2.84 2.76 -7.40
N LEU A 153 4.03 2.53 -6.89
CA LEU A 153 5.30 2.96 -7.51
C LEU A 153 5.88 1.94 -8.50
N GLY A 154 5.17 0.83 -8.77
CA GLY A 154 5.55 -0.15 -9.78
C GLY A 154 6.30 -1.39 -9.27
N LEU A 155 6.47 -1.56 -7.96
CA LEU A 155 7.10 -2.75 -7.40
C LEU A 155 6.12 -3.93 -7.37
N TYR A 156 6.51 -5.05 -7.95
CA TYR A 156 5.78 -6.32 -7.84
C TYR A 156 6.12 -7.05 -6.54
N HIS A 157 5.39 -8.13 -6.25
CA HIS A 157 5.79 -9.01 -5.17
C HIS A 157 7.10 -9.76 -5.52
N THR A 158 7.96 -9.97 -4.52
CA THR A 158 9.21 -10.73 -4.70
C THR A 158 8.97 -12.18 -5.15
N PHE A 159 7.75 -12.70 -4.99
CA PHE A 159 7.32 -14.03 -5.43
C PHE A 159 6.46 -14.00 -6.70
N GLN A 160 6.34 -12.85 -7.36
CA GLN A 160 5.63 -12.72 -8.64
C GLN A 160 6.27 -13.66 -9.69
N GLY A 161 5.47 -14.49 -10.34
CA GLY A 161 5.99 -15.49 -11.28
C GLY A 161 6.79 -16.65 -10.65
N GLY A 162 7.03 -16.65 -9.34
CA GLY A 162 7.78 -17.69 -8.63
C GLY A 162 9.30 -17.65 -8.87
N CYS A 163 9.98 -18.74 -8.54
CA CYS A 163 11.42 -18.87 -8.80
C CYS A 163 11.62 -19.42 -10.23
N HIS A 164 11.65 -18.56 -11.21
CA HIS A 164 12.27 -18.82 -12.49
C HIS A 164 13.78 -18.52 -12.40
N ASP A 165 14.55 -18.79 -13.47
CA ASP A 165 15.97 -18.50 -13.49
C ASP A 165 16.22 -17.05 -13.06
N LEU A 166 17.21 -16.84 -12.19
CA LEU A 166 17.61 -15.53 -11.61
C LEU A 166 17.87 -14.41 -12.65
N TRP A 167 17.84 -14.75 -13.91
CA TRP A 167 18.04 -13.88 -15.08
C TRP A 167 16.76 -13.64 -15.87
N ASP A 168 15.64 -14.18 -15.42
CA ASP A 168 14.34 -13.92 -16.04
C ASP A 168 13.83 -12.56 -15.54
N ALA A 169 13.72 -11.60 -16.43
CA ALA A 169 13.25 -10.25 -16.13
C ALA A 169 11.79 -10.24 -15.61
N ASP A 170 11.06 -11.34 -15.79
CA ASP A 170 9.68 -11.50 -15.37
C ASP A 170 9.55 -12.22 -14.00
N ALA A 171 10.67 -12.56 -13.35
CA ALA A 171 10.66 -13.19 -12.02
C ALA A 171 10.83 -12.17 -10.88
N GLY A 172 10.09 -12.39 -9.80
CA GLY A 172 10.16 -11.53 -8.62
C GLY A 172 9.48 -10.18 -8.82
N ASP A 173 9.99 -9.18 -8.16
CA ASP A 173 9.45 -7.80 -8.17
C ASP A 173 9.96 -6.95 -9.34
N ALA A 174 10.65 -7.55 -10.32
CA ALA A 174 11.31 -6.90 -11.44
C ALA A 174 12.47 -5.95 -11.03
N VAL A 175 13.00 -6.10 -9.80
CA VAL A 175 14.15 -5.34 -9.30
C VAL A 175 15.36 -6.26 -9.26
N PHE A 176 16.43 -5.87 -9.96
CA PHE A 176 17.59 -6.75 -10.23
C PHE A 176 18.34 -7.22 -8.97
N ASP A 177 18.36 -6.41 -7.92
CA ASP A 177 19.09 -6.70 -6.67
C ASP A 177 18.22 -7.39 -5.60
N THR A 178 16.92 -7.60 -5.89
CA THR A 178 16.01 -8.34 -5.03
C THR A 178 15.89 -9.80 -5.49
N PRO A 179 16.33 -10.79 -4.68
CA PRO A 179 16.18 -12.20 -5.05
C PRO A 179 14.71 -12.60 -5.14
N PRO A 180 14.27 -13.27 -6.22
CA PRO A 180 12.91 -13.77 -6.33
C PRO A 180 12.61 -14.87 -5.30
N HIS A 181 11.38 -14.91 -4.82
CA HIS A 181 10.91 -15.92 -3.88
C HIS A 181 9.94 -16.88 -4.55
N ALA A 182 9.94 -18.15 -4.12
CA ALA A 182 9.03 -19.17 -4.68
C ALA A 182 7.56 -18.92 -4.34
N ARG A 183 7.28 -18.25 -3.24
CA ARG A 183 5.93 -17.99 -2.71
C ARG A 183 5.94 -16.87 -1.67
N ALA A 184 4.77 -16.32 -1.38
CA ALA A 184 4.58 -15.39 -0.29
C ALA A 184 5.09 -15.99 1.03
N ASN A 185 5.85 -15.20 1.79
CA ASN A 185 6.26 -15.54 3.14
C ASN A 185 5.43 -14.72 4.14
N HIS A 186 4.74 -15.40 5.03
CA HIS A 186 3.91 -14.78 6.08
C HIS A 186 4.59 -14.81 7.45
N GLY A 187 5.87 -15.21 7.52
CA GLY A 187 6.64 -15.31 8.76
C GLY A 187 7.84 -14.37 8.78
N ALA A 188 8.47 -14.23 9.94
CA ALA A 188 9.75 -13.55 10.06
C ALA A 188 10.84 -14.28 9.26
N CYS A 189 11.83 -13.53 8.79
CA CYS A 189 12.94 -14.03 7.94
C CYS A 189 13.76 -15.18 8.55
N GLU A 190 13.55 -15.52 9.79
CA GLU A 190 14.29 -16.60 10.49
C GLU A 190 14.09 -18.00 9.86
N GLU A 191 12.99 -18.22 9.13
CA GLU A 191 12.76 -19.51 8.45
C GLU A 191 13.52 -19.68 7.14
N MET A 192 14.07 -18.61 6.57
CA MET A 192 14.78 -18.68 5.29
C MET A 192 16.28 -19.00 5.41
N LEU A 193 16.86 -18.91 6.60
CA LEU A 193 18.25 -19.25 6.85
C LEU A 193 18.51 -20.72 7.15
N GLY A 194 17.46 -21.55 7.15
CA GLY A 194 17.49 -22.94 7.64
C GLY A 194 17.68 -24.05 6.61
N THR A 195 17.83 -23.79 5.31
CA THR A 195 18.02 -24.89 4.33
C THR A 195 19.15 -24.63 3.35
N THR A 196 20.36 -24.51 3.88
CA THR A 196 21.55 -25.03 3.19
C THR A 196 21.80 -26.42 3.71
N SER A 197 21.25 -27.44 3.09
CA SER A 197 21.77 -28.78 3.29
C SER A 197 21.61 -29.62 2.04
N SER A 198 22.80 -29.95 1.56
CA SER A 198 23.24 -31.15 0.83
C SER A 198 22.44 -31.60 -0.35
#